data_1885afc27a2088b5b7bff5c91afc67ff
#
_entry.id   1885afc27a2088b5b7bff5c91afc67ff
#
_cell.length_a   1.000
_cell.length_b   1.000
_cell.length_c   1.000
_cell.angle_alpha   90.00
_cell.angle_beta   90.00
_cell.angle_gamma   90.00
#
_symmetry.space_group_name_H-M   'P 1'
#
loop_
_entity.id
_entity.type
_entity.pdbx_description
1 polymer ?
#
loop_
_entity_poly.entity_id
_entity_poly.type
_entity_poly.pdbx_seq_one_letter_code
_entity_poly.pdbx_strand_id
1 'polypeptide(L)'
;MLVDIGGGSVEVTIATQNNILLADSYKMGSVRLLQILDEHTLGEKRFNQMVVEYVDATHRRMKKEIGKQKIGLFVGTGGSIESMGILRQQVYGKNSGARLTAGELAQMVSDLESMTTGERIEKLKLRPDRADVIVPAAIVLHAMVERAGVSEVLIPGIGLKDGVLLDLATQVFEGPLLPEDQVVSSAMQLGKKFGFDRPHASAVARFATQIFDQTGSLHNLGRENRLLLQVAALLHDIGYFLNVSGHHKHSFYLLTASPLVGLTPAQAAVVANVARYHRGSFPRAQHEHYRVLPARDRVTVSKLAGILRLADALDYEHAGKVHDVEVLVDSREVTLRLRGEGDLMLEKWALAKKADLFESVFPAKIKVDS
;
A
#
# COMPACT_ATOMS: atom_id res chain seq x y z
N MET A 1 -10.42 -3.85 10.65
CA MET A 1 -10.99 -3.64 9.30
C MET A 1 -11.50 -2.22 9.23
N LEU A 2 -11.10 -1.46 8.23
CA LEU A 2 -11.61 -0.12 7.91
C LEU A 2 -12.44 -0.23 6.65
N VAL A 3 -13.61 0.38 6.64
CA VAL A 3 -14.52 0.43 5.49
C VAL A 3 -14.94 1.87 5.25
N ASP A 4 -14.66 2.39 4.07
CA ASP A 4 -15.12 3.70 3.62
C ASP A 4 -16.20 3.51 2.55
N ILE A 5 -17.40 4.01 2.79
CA ILE A 5 -18.50 3.92 1.83
C ILE A 5 -18.66 5.25 1.11
N GLY A 6 -18.14 5.30 -0.09
CA GLY A 6 -18.29 6.42 -1.01
C GLY A 6 -19.51 6.28 -1.94
N GLY A 7 -19.70 7.27 -2.82
CA GLY A 7 -20.76 7.21 -3.82
C GLY A 7 -20.47 6.21 -4.93
N GLY A 8 -19.21 6.09 -5.39
CA GLY A 8 -18.82 5.24 -6.52
C GLY A 8 -18.30 3.86 -6.12
N SER A 9 -17.66 3.76 -4.98
CA SER A 9 -16.96 2.57 -4.50
C SER A 9 -17.03 2.43 -2.99
N VAL A 10 -16.63 1.27 -2.52
CA VAL A 10 -16.38 0.97 -1.10
C VAL A 10 -14.94 0.52 -0.99
N GLU A 11 -14.15 1.25 -0.23
CA GLU A 11 -12.77 0.95 0.07
C GLU A 11 -12.70 0.11 1.35
N VAL A 12 -11.97 -1.01 1.28
CA VAL A 12 -11.79 -1.91 2.40
C VAL A 12 -10.31 -2.07 2.69
N THR A 13 -9.92 -1.70 3.90
CA THR A 13 -8.57 -1.95 4.40
C THR A 13 -8.63 -2.89 5.60
N ILE A 14 -7.84 -3.95 5.56
CA ILE A 14 -7.65 -4.86 6.70
C ILE A 14 -6.21 -4.73 7.15
N ALA A 15 -6.03 -4.40 8.41
CA ALA A 15 -4.72 -4.18 9.00
C ALA A 15 -4.63 -4.79 10.40
N THR A 16 -3.43 -5.10 10.81
CA THR A 16 -3.02 -5.26 12.21
C THR A 16 -2.40 -3.95 12.68
N GLN A 17 -1.89 -3.88 13.92
CA GLN A 17 -1.25 -2.67 14.42
C GLN A 17 -0.13 -2.14 13.52
N ASN A 18 0.62 -3.05 12.87
CA ASN A 18 1.81 -2.68 12.11
C ASN A 18 1.74 -3.05 10.62
N ASN A 19 0.71 -3.77 10.17
CA ASN A 19 0.68 -4.32 8.82
C ASN A 19 -0.67 -4.14 8.14
N ILE A 20 -0.67 -3.61 6.93
CA ILE A 20 -1.82 -3.68 6.03
C ILE A 20 -1.83 -5.07 5.39
N LEU A 21 -2.91 -5.81 5.60
CA LEU A 21 -3.09 -7.16 5.07
C LEU A 21 -3.83 -7.16 3.73
N LEU A 22 -4.76 -6.23 3.57
CA LEU A 22 -5.55 -5.99 2.37
C LEU A 22 -5.87 -4.50 2.26
N ALA A 23 -5.78 -3.95 1.07
CA ALA A 23 -6.37 -2.66 0.72
C ALA A 23 -6.92 -2.79 -0.70
N ASP A 24 -8.24 -2.76 -0.83
CA ASP A 24 -8.90 -2.95 -2.12
C ASP A 24 -10.13 -2.05 -2.24
N SER A 25 -10.55 -1.77 -3.48
CA SER A 25 -11.72 -0.95 -3.80
C SER A 25 -12.74 -1.78 -4.57
N TYR A 26 -13.97 -1.76 -4.09
CA TYR A 26 -15.10 -2.50 -4.65
C TYR A 26 -16.13 -1.55 -5.24
N LYS A 27 -16.54 -1.79 -6.47
CA LYS A 27 -17.49 -0.94 -7.23
C LYS A 27 -18.94 -1.09 -6.74
N MET A 28 -19.16 -0.87 -5.44
CA MET A 28 -20.47 -0.97 -4.77
C MET A 28 -20.81 0.26 -3.91
N GLY A 29 -20.35 1.44 -4.34
CA GLY A 29 -20.71 2.70 -3.69
C GLY A 29 -22.20 3.00 -3.83
N SER A 30 -22.74 3.77 -2.88
CA SER A 30 -24.17 3.99 -2.71
C SER A 30 -24.85 4.61 -3.93
N VAL A 31 -24.24 5.61 -4.56
CA VAL A 31 -24.76 6.23 -5.80
C VAL A 31 -24.68 5.26 -6.99
N ARG A 32 -23.58 4.52 -7.08
CA ARG A 32 -23.40 3.52 -8.15
C ARG A 32 -24.44 2.42 -8.07
N LEU A 33 -24.76 1.93 -6.86
CA LEU A 33 -25.81 0.91 -6.69
C LEU A 33 -27.17 1.42 -7.15
N LEU A 34 -27.55 2.65 -6.80
CA LEU A 34 -28.78 3.28 -7.30
C LEU A 34 -28.80 3.36 -8.84
N GLN A 35 -27.68 3.71 -9.48
CA GLN A 35 -27.61 3.83 -10.93
C GLN A 35 -27.63 2.50 -11.69
N ILE A 36 -26.98 1.46 -11.14
CA ILE A 36 -26.86 0.14 -11.80
C ILE A 36 -28.13 -0.69 -11.62
N LEU A 37 -28.73 -0.63 -10.43
CA LEU A 37 -29.86 -1.50 -10.08
C LEU A 37 -31.20 -0.86 -10.39
N ASP A 38 -31.24 0.43 -10.72
CA ASP A 38 -32.45 1.21 -11.09
C ASP A 38 -33.65 0.90 -10.18
N GLU A 39 -33.65 1.51 -8.99
CA GLU A 39 -34.71 1.35 -7.98
C GLU A 39 -36.10 1.59 -8.54
N HIS A 40 -36.25 2.55 -9.46
CA HIS A 40 -37.52 2.89 -10.09
C HIS A 40 -38.11 1.77 -10.96
N THR A 41 -37.23 0.97 -11.59
CA THR A 41 -37.65 -0.15 -12.46
C THR A 41 -37.89 -1.44 -11.67
N LEU A 42 -37.11 -1.68 -10.60
CA LEU A 42 -37.12 -2.95 -9.87
C LEU A 42 -38.07 -2.99 -8.68
N GLY A 43 -38.43 -1.85 -8.14
CA GLY A 43 -39.13 -1.72 -6.85
C GLY A 43 -38.20 -1.99 -5.66
N GLU A 44 -38.47 -1.34 -4.55
CA GLU A 44 -37.62 -1.20 -3.38
C GLU A 44 -37.15 -2.54 -2.79
N LYS A 45 -38.07 -3.50 -2.61
CA LYS A 45 -37.70 -4.83 -2.06
C LYS A 45 -36.70 -5.60 -2.91
N ARG A 46 -36.87 -5.54 -4.23
CA ARG A 46 -35.99 -6.27 -5.17
C ARG A 46 -34.63 -5.59 -5.28
N PHE A 47 -34.62 -4.27 -5.22
CA PHE A 47 -33.41 -3.47 -5.15
C PHE A 47 -32.55 -3.88 -3.95
N ASN A 48 -33.14 -3.90 -2.74
CA ASN A 48 -32.44 -4.24 -1.52
C ASN A 48 -31.88 -5.67 -1.55
N GLN A 49 -32.62 -6.65 -2.06
CA GLN A 49 -32.13 -8.01 -2.28
C GLN A 49 -30.93 -8.04 -3.23
N MET A 50 -30.96 -7.31 -4.32
CA MET A 50 -29.86 -7.25 -5.28
C MET A 50 -28.59 -6.59 -4.68
N VAL A 51 -28.77 -5.57 -3.83
CA VAL A 51 -27.65 -4.97 -3.09
C VAL A 51 -26.97 -6.02 -2.20
N VAL A 52 -27.75 -6.79 -1.45
CA VAL A 52 -27.24 -7.86 -0.59
C VAL A 52 -26.50 -8.91 -1.41
N GLU A 53 -27.07 -9.39 -2.52
CA GLU A 53 -26.42 -10.37 -3.40
C GLU A 53 -25.11 -9.85 -4.00
N TYR A 54 -25.05 -8.56 -4.34
CA TYR A 54 -23.85 -7.92 -4.84
C TYR A 54 -22.75 -7.85 -3.77
N VAL A 55 -23.13 -7.51 -2.54
CA VAL A 55 -22.22 -7.53 -1.37
C VAL A 55 -21.72 -8.95 -1.11
N ASP A 56 -22.59 -9.96 -1.21
CA ASP A 56 -22.21 -11.37 -1.03
C ASP A 56 -21.20 -11.86 -2.05
N ALA A 57 -21.37 -11.48 -3.31
CA ALA A 57 -20.41 -11.82 -4.35
C ALA A 57 -19.03 -11.20 -4.07
N THR A 58 -19.02 -9.95 -3.61
CA THR A 58 -17.82 -9.22 -3.24
C THR A 58 -17.16 -9.82 -2.00
N HIS A 59 -17.94 -10.14 -0.96
CA HIS A 59 -17.43 -10.75 0.26
C HIS A 59 -16.78 -12.12 0.03
N ARG A 60 -17.32 -12.94 -0.87
CA ARG A 60 -16.68 -14.23 -1.24
C ARG A 60 -15.27 -14.03 -1.80
N ARG A 61 -15.03 -12.95 -2.54
CA ARG A 61 -13.70 -12.59 -3.03
C ARG A 61 -12.79 -12.16 -1.88
N MET A 62 -13.27 -11.26 -1.00
CA MET A 62 -12.53 -10.79 0.18
C MET A 62 -12.15 -11.95 1.11
N LYS A 63 -13.05 -12.91 1.34
CA LYS A 63 -12.80 -14.06 2.22
C LYS A 63 -11.63 -14.94 1.76
N LYS A 64 -11.37 -15.02 0.46
CA LYS A 64 -10.19 -15.74 -0.08
C LYS A 64 -8.89 -15.06 0.28
N GLU A 65 -8.90 -13.74 0.38
CA GLU A 65 -7.71 -12.92 0.63
C GLU A 65 -7.42 -12.77 2.13
N ILE A 66 -8.47 -12.61 2.95
CA ILE A 66 -8.37 -12.46 4.40
C ILE A 66 -8.07 -13.79 5.10
N GLY A 67 -8.51 -14.91 4.52
CA GLY A 67 -8.36 -16.24 5.13
C GLY A 67 -9.19 -16.39 6.41
N LYS A 68 -8.57 -16.99 7.45
CA LYS A 68 -9.22 -17.29 8.75
C LYS A 68 -9.04 -16.18 9.80
N GLN A 69 -8.60 -14.99 9.42
CA GLN A 69 -8.33 -13.93 10.38
C GLN A 69 -9.64 -13.39 10.98
N LYS A 70 -9.68 -13.27 12.31
CA LYS A 70 -10.80 -12.64 13.01
C LYS A 70 -10.64 -11.13 12.98
N ILE A 71 -11.73 -10.43 12.68
CA ILE A 71 -11.79 -8.96 12.76
C ILE A 71 -12.08 -8.58 14.22
N GLY A 72 -11.12 -7.98 14.89
CA GLY A 72 -11.25 -7.52 16.27
C GLY A 72 -11.86 -6.12 16.40
N LEU A 73 -11.68 -5.28 15.37
CA LEU A 73 -12.21 -3.92 15.32
C LEU A 73 -12.71 -3.61 13.91
N PHE A 74 -13.92 -3.05 13.83
CA PHE A 74 -14.50 -2.56 12.58
C PHE A 74 -14.65 -1.04 12.65
N VAL A 75 -14.07 -0.32 11.70
CA VAL A 75 -14.12 1.14 11.61
C VAL A 75 -14.84 1.52 10.32
N GLY A 76 -15.87 2.33 10.43
CA GLY A 76 -16.63 2.86 9.30
C GLY A 76 -16.35 4.34 9.09
N THR A 77 -16.08 4.74 7.84
CA THR A 77 -15.88 6.12 7.40
C THR A 77 -16.72 6.43 6.17
N GLY A 78 -16.77 7.69 5.79
CA GLY A 78 -17.56 8.16 4.66
C GLY A 78 -18.89 8.81 5.07
N GLY A 79 -19.34 9.74 4.24
CA GLY A 79 -20.42 10.64 4.61
C GLY A 79 -21.76 9.96 4.90
N SER A 80 -22.04 8.79 4.31
CA SER A 80 -23.26 8.03 4.64
C SER A 80 -23.14 7.38 6.01
N ILE A 81 -21.99 6.82 6.38
CA ILE A 81 -21.75 6.22 7.69
C ILE A 81 -21.75 7.30 8.78
N GLU A 82 -21.13 8.45 8.52
CA GLU A 82 -21.18 9.60 9.44
C GLU A 82 -22.63 10.04 9.69
N SER A 83 -23.47 10.09 8.63
CA SER A 83 -24.88 10.42 8.74
C SER A 83 -25.63 9.39 9.61
N MET A 84 -25.32 8.10 9.48
CA MET A 84 -25.90 7.05 10.36
C MET A 84 -25.48 7.25 11.82
N GLY A 85 -24.24 7.66 12.08
CA GLY A 85 -23.77 8.01 13.42
C GLY A 85 -24.54 9.19 14.02
N ILE A 86 -24.86 10.21 13.23
CA ILE A 86 -25.67 11.37 13.64
C ILE A 86 -27.13 10.93 13.89
N LEU A 87 -27.72 10.14 12.99
CA LEU A 87 -29.08 9.62 13.16
C LEU A 87 -29.22 8.80 14.43
N ARG A 88 -28.23 8.00 14.78
CA ARG A 88 -28.22 7.24 16.03
C ARG A 88 -28.40 8.13 17.25
N GLN A 89 -27.73 9.27 17.30
CA GLN A 89 -27.88 10.23 18.41
C GLN A 89 -29.28 10.88 18.43
N GLN A 90 -29.77 11.25 17.25
CA GLN A 90 -31.03 11.98 17.14
C GLN A 90 -32.28 11.10 17.38
N VAL A 91 -32.26 9.88 16.82
CA VAL A 91 -33.45 8.99 16.83
C VAL A 91 -33.48 8.08 18.04
N TYR A 92 -32.32 7.57 18.47
CA TYR A 92 -32.28 6.59 19.58
C TYR A 92 -31.85 7.18 20.91
N GLY A 93 -31.65 8.51 20.99
CA GLY A 93 -31.44 9.25 22.27
C GLY A 93 -30.22 8.80 23.06
N LYS A 94 -29.28 8.06 22.45
CA LYS A 94 -28.12 7.53 23.14
C LYS A 94 -26.97 8.54 23.10
N ASN A 95 -26.60 9.03 24.26
CA ASN A 95 -25.47 9.91 24.45
C ASN A 95 -24.18 9.25 23.90
N SER A 96 -23.57 9.98 22.98
CA SER A 96 -22.17 9.98 22.58
C SER A 96 -21.40 8.66 22.69
N GLY A 97 -21.32 7.98 21.61
CA GLY A 97 -20.24 7.07 21.35
C GLY A 97 -20.04 7.01 19.84
N ALA A 98 -18.82 7.15 19.39
CA ALA A 98 -18.45 6.94 17.99
C ALA A 98 -18.70 5.46 17.56
N ARG A 99 -19.71 4.78 18.15
CA ARG A 99 -19.95 3.34 17.98
C ARG A 99 -21.42 3.06 17.67
N LEU A 100 -21.67 2.25 16.66
CA LEU A 100 -22.98 1.77 16.25
C LEU A 100 -22.98 0.24 16.39
N THR A 101 -23.85 -0.31 17.22
CA THR A 101 -23.95 -1.77 17.37
C THR A 101 -24.60 -2.41 16.14
N ALA A 102 -24.29 -3.69 15.87
CA ALA A 102 -24.89 -4.44 14.77
C ALA A 102 -26.42 -4.48 14.86
N GLY A 103 -26.98 -4.59 16.10
CA GLY A 103 -28.42 -4.55 16.32
C GLY A 103 -29.04 -3.17 16.02
N GLU A 104 -28.39 -2.08 16.44
CA GLU A 104 -28.83 -0.72 16.10
C GLU A 104 -28.77 -0.47 14.57
N LEU A 105 -27.72 -0.98 13.91
CA LEU A 105 -27.58 -0.88 12.46
C LEU A 105 -28.69 -1.65 11.72
N ALA A 106 -29.01 -2.87 12.17
CA ALA A 106 -30.11 -3.67 11.61
C ALA A 106 -31.46 -2.95 11.75
N GLN A 107 -31.74 -2.39 12.92
CA GLN A 107 -32.96 -1.60 13.16
C GLN A 107 -32.98 -0.35 12.27
N MET A 108 -31.86 0.36 12.15
CA MET A 108 -31.74 1.55 11.30
C MET A 108 -31.98 1.21 9.83
N VAL A 109 -31.48 0.09 9.33
CA VAL A 109 -31.77 -0.39 7.96
C VAL A 109 -33.28 -0.56 7.79
N SER A 110 -33.93 -1.29 8.69
CA SER A 110 -35.39 -1.52 8.66
C SER A 110 -36.20 -0.21 8.70
N ASP A 111 -35.80 0.73 9.58
CA ASP A 111 -36.48 2.02 9.70
C ASP A 111 -36.31 2.87 8.41
N LEU A 112 -35.11 2.91 7.87
CA LEU A 112 -34.80 3.64 6.63
C LEU A 112 -35.53 3.04 5.42
N GLU A 113 -35.61 1.71 5.33
CA GLU A 113 -36.37 1.01 4.27
C GLU A 113 -37.86 1.27 4.33
N SER A 114 -38.41 1.50 5.53
CA SER A 114 -39.84 1.78 5.72
C SER A 114 -40.26 3.19 5.34
N MET A 115 -39.29 4.10 5.10
CA MET A 115 -39.52 5.52 4.83
C MET A 115 -39.25 5.86 3.36
N THR A 116 -40.11 6.68 2.77
CA THR A 116 -39.82 7.31 1.48
C THR A 116 -38.67 8.33 1.59
N THR A 117 -38.04 8.67 0.50
CA THR A 117 -37.00 9.74 0.47
C THR A 117 -37.50 11.05 1.06
N GLY A 118 -38.75 11.45 0.77
CA GLY A 118 -39.38 12.65 1.34
C GLY A 118 -39.49 12.57 2.87
N GLU A 119 -39.90 11.42 3.39
CA GLU A 119 -40.01 11.21 4.85
C GLU A 119 -38.62 11.20 5.53
N ARG A 120 -37.60 10.66 4.89
CA ARG A 120 -36.23 10.72 5.39
C ARG A 120 -35.72 12.16 5.48
N ILE A 121 -36.06 13.02 4.51
CA ILE A 121 -35.72 14.45 4.55
C ILE A 121 -36.49 15.15 5.67
N GLU A 122 -37.80 14.94 5.72
CA GLU A 122 -38.69 15.68 6.64
C GLU A 122 -38.53 15.23 8.09
N LYS A 123 -38.61 13.91 8.36
CA LYS A 123 -38.60 13.34 9.71
C LYS A 123 -37.21 13.21 10.31
N LEU A 124 -36.22 12.79 9.48
CA LEU A 124 -34.84 12.57 9.92
C LEU A 124 -33.91 13.76 9.68
N LYS A 125 -34.43 14.83 9.06
CA LYS A 125 -33.66 16.04 8.70
C LYS A 125 -32.41 15.75 7.87
N LEU A 126 -32.48 14.69 7.05
CA LEU A 126 -31.39 14.39 6.14
C LEU A 126 -31.37 15.40 4.99
N ARG A 127 -30.16 15.73 4.54
CA ARG A 127 -29.98 16.51 3.33
C ARG A 127 -30.50 15.73 2.12
N PRO A 128 -31.11 16.38 1.10
CA PRO A 128 -31.62 15.69 -0.08
C PRO A 128 -30.61 14.74 -0.75
N ASP A 129 -29.36 15.19 -0.87
CA ASP A 129 -28.25 14.41 -1.46
C ASP A 129 -27.83 13.20 -0.60
N ARG A 130 -28.35 13.07 0.62
CA ARG A 130 -28.10 11.94 1.53
C ARG A 130 -29.29 11.01 1.65
N ALA A 131 -30.50 11.53 1.58
CA ALA A 131 -31.72 10.79 1.78
C ALA A 131 -31.93 9.64 0.77
N ASP A 132 -31.42 9.79 -0.47
CA ASP A 132 -31.47 8.76 -1.50
C ASP A 132 -30.43 7.67 -1.29
N VAL A 133 -29.20 8.07 -0.95
CA VAL A 133 -28.05 7.16 -0.94
C VAL A 133 -27.83 6.45 0.41
N ILE A 134 -28.56 6.85 1.47
CA ILE A 134 -28.34 6.31 2.81
C ILE A 134 -28.82 4.86 2.94
N VAL A 135 -29.89 4.48 2.25
CA VAL A 135 -30.45 3.11 2.31
C VAL A 135 -29.47 2.10 1.72
N PRO A 136 -29.02 2.22 0.46
CA PRO A 136 -28.02 1.29 -0.08
C PRO A 136 -26.72 1.29 0.74
N ALA A 137 -26.30 2.44 1.26
CA ALA A 137 -25.11 2.49 2.12
C ALA A 137 -25.31 1.73 3.44
N ALA A 138 -26.48 1.85 4.07
CA ALA A 138 -26.81 1.14 5.30
C ALA A 138 -26.88 -0.38 5.10
N ILE A 139 -27.48 -0.83 3.98
CA ILE A 139 -27.53 -2.25 3.62
C ILE A 139 -26.14 -2.81 3.39
N VAL A 140 -25.30 -2.09 2.64
CA VAL A 140 -23.89 -2.49 2.41
C VAL A 140 -23.13 -2.60 3.71
N LEU A 141 -23.23 -1.58 4.58
CA LEU A 141 -22.55 -1.59 5.88
C LEU A 141 -23.02 -2.75 6.74
N HIS A 142 -24.35 -2.94 6.85
CA HIS A 142 -24.95 -4.04 7.63
C HIS A 142 -24.46 -5.40 7.13
N ALA A 143 -24.51 -5.64 5.83
CA ALA A 143 -24.05 -6.88 5.24
C ALA A 143 -22.53 -7.13 5.51
N MET A 144 -21.72 -6.09 5.50
CA MET A 144 -20.29 -6.22 5.79
C MET A 144 -20.02 -6.50 7.27
N VAL A 145 -20.77 -5.86 8.18
CA VAL A 145 -20.68 -6.07 9.62
C VAL A 145 -21.05 -7.51 10.00
N GLU A 146 -22.16 -8.02 9.48
CA GLU A 146 -22.58 -9.42 9.68
C GLU A 146 -21.50 -10.41 9.24
N ARG A 147 -20.92 -10.19 8.06
CA ARG A 147 -19.92 -11.09 7.48
C ARG A 147 -18.56 -10.98 8.16
N ALA A 148 -18.25 -9.83 8.72
CA ALA A 148 -17.06 -9.65 9.56
C ALA A 148 -17.22 -10.31 10.94
N GLY A 149 -18.46 -10.64 11.35
CA GLY A 149 -18.77 -11.25 12.64
C GLY A 149 -18.47 -10.33 13.82
N VAL A 150 -18.59 -9.01 13.63
CA VAL A 150 -18.36 -8.02 14.68
C VAL A 150 -19.67 -7.51 15.28
N SER A 151 -19.63 -7.14 16.56
CA SER A 151 -20.82 -6.66 17.29
C SER A 151 -21.07 -5.16 17.15
N GLU A 152 -20.07 -4.40 16.70
CA GLU A 152 -20.14 -2.94 16.62
C GLU A 152 -19.23 -2.36 15.53
N VAL A 153 -19.59 -1.17 15.06
CA VAL A 153 -18.82 -0.33 14.15
C VAL A 153 -18.39 0.92 14.90
N LEU A 154 -17.09 1.22 14.85
CA LEU A 154 -16.55 2.51 15.29
C LEU A 154 -16.71 3.54 14.18
N ILE A 155 -17.31 4.68 14.45
CA ILE A 155 -17.49 5.80 13.52
C ILE A 155 -16.70 7.01 14.06
N PRO A 156 -15.44 7.16 13.71
CA PRO A 156 -14.56 8.16 14.34
C PRO A 156 -14.82 9.60 13.89
N GLY A 157 -15.67 9.82 12.88
CA GLY A 157 -15.92 11.14 12.30
C GLY A 157 -14.74 11.74 11.55
N ILE A 158 -13.79 10.90 11.13
CA ILE A 158 -12.64 11.27 10.29
C ILE A 158 -12.76 10.55 8.96
N GLY A 159 -12.21 11.12 7.91
CA GLY A 159 -12.26 10.56 6.58
C GLY A 159 -11.03 10.89 5.74
N LEU A 160 -11.12 10.67 4.43
CA LEU A 160 -10.03 10.90 3.49
C LEU A 160 -9.42 12.32 3.60
N LYS A 161 -10.24 13.34 3.81
CA LYS A 161 -9.79 14.74 3.97
C LYS A 161 -8.82 14.92 5.14
N ASP A 162 -9.09 14.23 6.26
CA ASP A 162 -8.27 14.32 7.47
C ASP A 162 -6.92 13.61 7.25
N GLY A 163 -6.93 12.49 6.52
CA GLY A 163 -5.72 11.82 6.07
C GLY A 163 -4.88 12.70 5.13
N VAL A 164 -5.52 13.38 4.16
CA VAL A 164 -4.83 14.30 3.26
C VAL A 164 -4.25 15.50 4.02
N LEU A 165 -4.97 16.06 4.99
CA LEU A 165 -4.45 17.15 5.83
C LEU A 165 -3.26 16.70 6.67
N LEU A 166 -3.31 15.50 7.23
CA LEU A 166 -2.18 14.91 7.95
C LEU A 166 -0.97 14.71 7.02
N ASP A 167 -1.23 14.22 5.81
CA ASP A 167 -0.21 14.04 4.77
C ASP A 167 0.48 15.37 4.41
N LEU A 168 -0.31 16.41 4.16
CA LEU A 168 0.21 17.74 3.89
C LEU A 168 0.98 18.33 5.09
N ALA A 169 0.47 18.14 6.30
CA ALA A 169 1.14 18.62 7.51
C ALA A 169 2.53 17.97 7.68
N THR A 170 2.66 16.68 7.40
CA THR A 170 3.95 15.99 7.49
C THR A 170 4.94 16.42 6.41
N GLN A 171 4.46 16.84 5.24
CA GLN A 171 5.31 17.44 4.20
C GLN A 171 5.86 18.82 4.60
N VAL A 172 5.08 19.58 5.35
CA VAL A 172 5.48 20.91 5.85
C VAL A 172 6.40 20.81 7.06
N PHE A 173 6.19 19.81 7.93
CA PHE A 173 6.91 19.66 9.21
C PHE A 173 8.06 18.66 9.16
N GLU A 174 8.51 18.24 7.96
CA GLU A 174 9.63 17.31 7.75
C GLU A 174 9.59 16.05 8.64
N GLY A 175 8.72 15.11 8.30
CA GLY A 175 8.65 13.81 8.98
C GLY A 175 8.07 12.72 8.07
N PRO A 176 8.36 11.43 8.31
CA PRO A 176 7.76 10.35 7.54
C PRO A 176 6.24 10.29 7.80
N LEU A 177 5.46 10.15 6.72
CA LEU A 177 4.00 10.09 6.71
C LEU A 177 3.44 8.94 7.56
N LEU A 178 4.15 7.82 7.54
CA LEU A 178 3.83 6.63 8.32
C LEU A 178 5.11 6.09 8.94
N PRO A 179 5.02 5.34 10.05
CA PRO A 179 6.14 4.55 10.54
C PRO A 179 6.76 3.71 9.42
N GLU A 180 8.08 3.64 9.37
CA GLU A 180 8.83 2.91 8.32
C GLU A 180 8.32 1.47 8.15
N ASP A 181 7.95 0.81 9.25
CA ASP A 181 7.39 -0.55 9.25
C ASP A 181 6.11 -0.66 8.42
N GLN A 182 5.27 0.38 8.40
CA GLN A 182 4.04 0.39 7.60
C GLN A 182 4.33 0.55 6.12
N VAL A 183 5.32 1.37 5.76
CA VAL A 183 5.77 1.52 4.37
C VAL A 183 6.36 0.21 3.85
N VAL A 184 7.25 -0.42 4.63
CA VAL A 184 7.83 -1.74 4.31
C VAL A 184 6.75 -2.81 4.19
N SER A 185 5.77 -2.81 5.09
CA SER A 185 4.63 -3.72 5.04
C SER A 185 3.81 -3.54 3.77
N SER A 186 3.53 -2.30 3.37
CA SER A 186 2.84 -1.99 2.10
C SER A 186 3.62 -2.53 0.89
N ALA A 187 4.94 -2.35 0.88
CA ALA A 187 5.82 -2.92 -0.15
C ALA A 187 5.74 -4.45 -0.20
N MET A 188 5.78 -5.12 0.96
CA MET A 188 5.64 -6.58 1.04
C MET A 188 4.29 -7.08 0.51
N GLN A 189 3.19 -6.35 0.77
CA GLN A 189 1.87 -6.69 0.22
C GLN A 189 1.83 -6.54 -1.30
N LEU A 190 2.42 -5.45 -1.83
CA LEU A 190 2.53 -5.26 -3.27
C LEU A 190 3.38 -6.38 -3.92
N GLY A 191 4.51 -6.74 -3.31
CA GLY A 191 5.33 -7.87 -3.75
C GLY A 191 4.55 -9.18 -3.79
N LYS A 192 3.79 -9.48 -2.72
CA LYS A 192 2.92 -10.66 -2.65
C LYS A 192 1.85 -10.66 -3.75
N LYS A 193 1.23 -9.51 -4.04
CA LYS A 193 0.24 -9.35 -5.11
C LYS A 193 0.80 -9.75 -6.47
N PHE A 194 2.08 -9.47 -6.73
CA PHE A 194 2.78 -9.80 -7.97
C PHE A 194 3.66 -11.06 -7.87
N GLY A 195 3.45 -11.90 -6.85
CA GLY A 195 4.10 -13.21 -6.75
C GLY A 195 5.62 -13.15 -6.67
N PHE A 196 6.20 -12.15 -5.98
CA PHE A 196 7.64 -11.98 -5.87
C PHE A 196 8.32 -13.13 -5.11
N ASP A 197 9.60 -13.36 -5.37
CA ASP A 197 10.45 -14.24 -4.57
C ASP A 197 10.75 -13.55 -3.23
N ARG A 198 9.95 -13.86 -2.21
CA ARG A 198 10.07 -13.23 -0.89
C ARG A 198 11.42 -13.50 -0.20
N PRO A 199 11.96 -14.73 -0.18
CA PRO A 199 13.30 -14.98 0.39
C PRO A 199 14.37 -14.11 -0.25
N HIS A 200 14.47 -14.12 -1.57
CA HIS A 200 15.41 -13.29 -2.34
C HIS A 200 15.22 -11.80 -2.05
N ALA A 201 14.01 -11.28 -2.25
CA ALA A 201 13.71 -9.86 -2.02
C ALA A 201 14.07 -9.39 -0.61
N SER A 202 13.83 -10.24 0.41
CA SER A 202 14.18 -9.94 1.81
C SER A 202 15.70 -9.96 2.04
N ALA A 203 16.42 -10.88 1.41
CA ALA A 203 17.89 -10.94 1.46
C ALA A 203 18.50 -9.70 0.80
N VAL A 204 18.04 -9.36 -0.41
CA VAL A 204 18.52 -8.17 -1.15
C VAL A 204 18.22 -6.88 -0.38
N ALA A 205 17.03 -6.75 0.23
CA ALA A 205 16.69 -5.58 1.06
C ALA A 205 17.60 -5.47 2.28
N ARG A 206 17.92 -6.57 2.94
CA ARG A 206 18.85 -6.62 4.06
C ARG A 206 20.25 -6.19 3.62
N PHE A 207 20.80 -6.77 2.55
CA PHE A 207 22.12 -6.41 2.05
C PHE A 207 22.17 -4.95 1.57
N ALA A 208 21.13 -4.47 0.88
CA ALA A 208 21.06 -3.08 0.45
C ALA A 208 21.14 -2.11 1.64
N THR A 209 20.39 -2.38 2.72
CA THR A 209 20.45 -1.56 3.94
C THR A 209 21.78 -1.69 4.67
N GLN A 210 22.39 -2.87 4.74
CA GLN A 210 23.71 -3.06 5.33
C GLN A 210 24.80 -2.28 4.57
N ILE A 211 24.81 -2.37 3.23
CA ILE A 211 25.76 -1.62 2.41
C ILE A 211 25.51 -0.11 2.57
N PHE A 212 24.25 0.32 2.55
CA PHE A 212 23.88 1.73 2.74
C PHE A 212 24.42 2.25 4.08
N ASP A 213 24.14 1.56 5.18
CA ASP A 213 24.52 2.01 6.54
C ASP A 213 26.05 2.10 6.70
N GLN A 214 26.80 1.20 6.05
CA GLN A 214 28.25 1.14 6.13
C GLN A 214 28.98 2.03 5.12
N THR A 215 28.28 2.55 4.09
CA THR A 215 28.83 3.48 3.09
C THR A 215 28.35 4.93 3.25
N GLY A 216 27.87 5.29 4.44
CA GLY A 216 27.32 6.61 4.73
C GLY A 216 28.24 7.78 4.38
N SER A 217 29.56 7.63 4.61
CA SER A 217 30.58 8.62 4.27
C SER A 217 30.75 8.89 2.76
N LEU A 218 30.36 7.91 1.92
CA LEU A 218 30.43 8.06 0.46
C LEU A 218 29.17 8.69 -0.11
N HIS A 219 27.99 8.22 0.32
CA HIS A 219 26.76 8.65 -0.32
C HIS A 219 26.15 9.92 0.31
N ASN A 220 26.40 10.22 1.58
CA ASN A 220 25.83 11.36 2.30
C ASN A 220 24.29 11.49 2.15
N LEU A 221 23.59 10.35 2.20
CA LEU A 221 22.12 10.27 2.10
C LEU A 221 21.54 9.96 3.48
N GLY A 222 20.37 10.52 3.78
CA GLY A 222 19.71 10.38 5.07
C GLY A 222 18.81 9.13 5.17
N ARG A 223 18.16 9.01 6.35
CA ARG A 223 17.30 7.87 6.71
C ARG A 223 16.13 7.65 5.74
N GLU A 224 15.54 8.72 5.21
CA GLU A 224 14.51 8.64 4.18
C GLU A 224 14.99 7.84 2.95
N ASN A 225 16.18 8.16 2.44
CA ASN A 225 16.74 7.46 1.28
C ASN A 225 17.06 5.99 1.57
N ARG A 226 17.39 5.65 2.82
CA ARG A 226 17.55 4.28 3.29
C ARG A 226 16.25 3.49 3.15
N LEU A 227 15.12 4.09 3.57
CA LEU A 227 13.79 3.50 3.42
C LEU A 227 13.43 3.30 1.94
N LEU A 228 13.66 4.32 1.08
CA LEU A 228 13.40 4.20 -0.36
C LEU A 228 14.22 3.08 -1.02
N LEU A 229 15.49 2.93 -0.60
CA LEU A 229 16.33 1.82 -1.05
C LEU A 229 15.77 0.47 -0.61
N GLN A 230 15.35 0.34 0.65
CA GLN A 230 14.76 -0.89 1.18
C GLN A 230 13.51 -1.28 0.42
N VAL A 231 12.61 -0.32 0.15
CA VAL A 231 11.40 -0.56 -0.63
C VAL A 231 11.73 -0.95 -2.07
N ALA A 232 12.68 -0.27 -2.71
CA ALA A 232 13.14 -0.60 -4.05
C ALA A 232 13.74 -2.01 -4.11
N ALA A 233 14.53 -2.40 -3.11
CA ALA A 233 15.12 -3.73 -3.00
C ALA A 233 14.07 -4.83 -2.80
N LEU A 234 13.02 -4.59 -2.03
CA LEU A 234 11.91 -5.54 -1.89
C LEU A 234 11.12 -5.75 -3.18
N LEU A 235 11.09 -4.75 -4.06
CA LEU A 235 10.20 -4.72 -5.22
C LEU A 235 10.94 -4.72 -6.58
N HIS A 236 12.29 -4.86 -6.57
CA HIS A 236 13.08 -4.71 -7.80
C HIS A 236 12.69 -5.74 -8.87
N ASP A 237 12.27 -6.93 -8.45
CA ASP A 237 11.99 -8.08 -9.31
C ASP A 237 10.50 -8.41 -9.51
N ILE A 238 9.56 -7.58 -9.02
CA ILE A 238 8.11 -7.82 -9.21
C ILE A 238 7.71 -7.89 -10.70
N GLY A 239 8.53 -7.37 -11.59
CA GLY A 239 8.33 -7.43 -13.03
C GLY A 239 8.41 -8.83 -13.63
N TYR A 240 8.96 -9.81 -12.93
CA TYR A 240 8.90 -11.23 -13.32
C TYR A 240 7.46 -11.72 -13.47
N PHE A 241 6.52 -11.12 -12.76
CA PHE A 241 5.09 -11.39 -12.92
C PHE A 241 4.60 -11.22 -14.36
N LEU A 242 5.15 -10.26 -15.10
CA LEU A 242 4.78 -10.02 -16.49
C LEU A 242 5.66 -10.81 -17.46
N ASN A 243 6.97 -10.73 -17.31
CA ASN A 243 7.92 -11.45 -18.16
C ASN A 243 9.34 -11.45 -17.55
N VAL A 244 10.06 -12.54 -17.71
CA VAL A 244 11.48 -12.69 -17.32
C VAL A 244 12.37 -11.71 -18.12
N SER A 245 12.13 -11.62 -19.45
CA SER A 245 12.90 -10.72 -20.30
C SER A 245 12.52 -9.27 -20.03
N GLY A 246 13.50 -8.47 -19.63
CA GLY A 246 13.28 -7.06 -19.34
C GLY A 246 12.48 -6.78 -18.07
N HIS A 247 12.42 -7.73 -17.10
CA HIS A 247 11.64 -7.61 -15.86
C HIS A 247 11.89 -6.29 -15.13
N HIS A 248 13.10 -5.75 -15.14
CA HIS A 248 13.40 -4.45 -14.54
C HIS A 248 12.59 -3.28 -15.16
N LYS A 249 12.22 -3.37 -16.45
CA LYS A 249 11.31 -2.42 -17.11
C LYS A 249 9.87 -2.67 -16.64
N HIS A 250 9.51 -3.92 -16.47
CA HIS A 250 8.20 -4.33 -15.97
C HIS A 250 8.03 -3.96 -14.51
N SER A 251 9.06 -4.11 -13.68
CA SER A 251 9.05 -3.64 -12.29
C SER A 251 8.80 -2.13 -12.22
N PHE A 252 9.48 -1.34 -13.04
CA PHE A 252 9.23 0.09 -13.14
C PHE A 252 7.76 0.39 -13.48
N TYR A 253 7.22 -0.27 -14.52
CA TYR A 253 5.83 -0.09 -14.93
C TYR A 253 4.84 -0.43 -13.80
N LEU A 254 5.02 -1.58 -13.15
CA LEU A 254 4.15 -2.00 -12.05
C LEU A 254 4.21 -1.05 -10.86
N LEU A 255 5.41 -0.56 -10.51
CA LEU A 255 5.60 0.39 -9.42
C LEU A 255 4.99 1.76 -9.71
N THR A 256 5.05 2.23 -10.95
CA THR A 256 4.42 3.51 -11.33
C THR A 256 2.90 3.41 -11.46
N ALA A 257 2.38 2.21 -11.72
CA ALA A 257 0.95 1.95 -11.85
C ALA A 257 0.27 1.50 -10.54
N SER A 258 1.04 1.30 -9.47
CA SER A 258 0.54 0.79 -8.18
C SER A 258 0.80 1.78 -7.05
N PRO A 259 -0.18 2.07 -6.19
CA PRO A 259 0.05 2.93 -5.04
C PRO A 259 0.97 2.24 -4.02
N LEU A 260 1.98 2.95 -3.55
CA LEU A 260 2.83 2.58 -2.41
C LEU A 260 2.39 3.41 -1.20
N VAL A 261 1.64 2.79 -0.31
CA VAL A 261 1.09 3.48 0.88
C VAL A 261 2.24 3.98 1.76
N GLY A 262 2.16 5.25 2.15
CA GLY A 262 3.18 5.90 2.99
C GLY A 262 4.33 6.56 2.21
N LEU A 263 4.31 6.49 0.88
CA LEU A 263 5.25 7.23 0.03
C LEU A 263 4.52 8.34 -0.75
N THR A 264 5.15 9.50 -0.84
CA THR A 264 4.70 10.56 -1.75
C THR A 264 4.91 10.15 -3.21
N PRO A 265 4.23 10.77 -4.18
CA PRO A 265 4.46 10.51 -5.61
C PRO A 265 5.92 10.69 -6.04
N ALA A 266 6.63 11.67 -5.47
CA ALA A 266 8.05 11.89 -5.74
C ALA A 266 8.92 10.74 -5.21
N GLN A 267 8.68 10.30 -3.98
CA GLN A 267 9.37 9.15 -3.38
C GLN A 267 9.10 7.86 -4.14
N ALA A 268 7.84 7.60 -4.52
CA ALA A 268 7.47 6.44 -5.35
C ALA A 268 8.18 6.45 -6.71
N ALA A 269 8.32 7.64 -7.33
CA ALA A 269 9.07 7.79 -8.58
C ALA A 269 10.56 7.47 -8.40
N VAL A 270 11.18 7.85 -7.27
CA VAL A 270 12.55 7.45 -6.93
C VAL A 270 12.65 5.94 -6.79
N VAL A 271 11.77 5.29 -6.00
CA VAL A 271 11.73 3.83 -5.81
C VAL A 271 11.61 3.10 -7.14
N ALA A 272 10.67 3.51 -7.99
CA ALA A 272 10.47 2.89 -9.31
C ALA A 272 11.72 2.99 -10.20
N ASN A 273 12.39 4.15 -10.20
CA ASN A 273 13.63 4.34 -10.96
C ASN A 273 14.80 3.53 -10.38
N VAL A 274 14.94 3.45 -9.05
CA VAL A 274 15.97 2.61 -8.41
C VAL A 274 15.78 1.14 -8.80
N ALA A 275 14.56 0.62 -8.69
CA ALA A 275 14.20 -0.72 -9.15
C ALA A 275 14.45 -0.91 -10.66
N ARG A 276 14.15 0.10 -11.48
CA ARG A 276 14.43 0.07 -12.92
C ARG A 276 15.90 -0.14 -13.26
N TYR A 277 16.80 0.41 -12.45
CA TYR A 277 18.23 0.43 -12.72
C TYR A 277 19.04 -0.60 -11.91
N HIS A 278 18.40 -1.56 -11.24
CA HIS A 278 19.11 -2.66 -10.56
C HIS A 278 19.92 -3.54 -11.53
N ARG A 279 19.58 -3.47 -12.82
CA ARG A 279 20.31 -4.15 -13.91
C ARG A 279 20.17 -3.40 -15.24
N GLY A 280 20.88 -3.88 -16.25
CA GLY A 280 20.85 -3.31 -17.60
C GLY A 280 21.58 -1.98 -17.68
N SER A 281 21.05 -1.04 -18.47
CA SER A 281 21.68 0.25 -18.71
C SER A 281 21.74 1.13 -17.46
N PHE A 282 22.72 2.01 -17.40
CA PHE A 282 22.83 3.04 -16.36
C PHE A 282 21.73 4.10 -16.49
N PRO A 283 21.41 4.83 -15.40
CA PRO A 283 20.59 6.03 -15.47
C PRO A 283 21.18 7.04 -16.46
N ARG A 284 20.41 7.51 -17.44
CA ARG A 284 20.84 8.46 -18.45
C ARG A 284 19.75 9.48 -18.76
N ALA A 285 20.15 10.70 -19.15
CA ALA A 285 19.23 11.77 -19.52
C ALA A 285 18.33 11.45 -20.73
N GLN A 286 18.72 10.48 -21.57
CA GLN A 286 17.91 9.96 -22.68
C GLN A 286 16.72 9.14 -22.21
N HIS A 287 16.75 8.60 -20.99
CA HIS A 287 15.62 7.88 -20.41
C HIS A 287 14.61 8.87 -19.88
N GLU A 288 13.46 8.99 -20.51
CA GLU A 288 12.43 9.99 -20.18
C GLU A 288 12.03 9.96 -18.71
N HIS A 289 11.71 8.77 -18.17
CA HIS A 289 11.31 8.55 -16.79
C HIS A 289 12.37 8.98 -15.75
N TYR A 290 13.65 9.00 -16.13
CA TYR A 290 14.74 9.51 -15.30
C TYR A 290 14.94 11.02 -15.49
N ARG A 291 14.82 11.49 -16.73
CA ARG A 291 15.02 12.90 -17.09
C ARG A 291 14.01 13.82 -16.39
N VAL A 292 12.76 13.38 -16.24
CA VAL A 292 11.70 14.17 -15.61
C VAL A 292 11.87 14.34 -14.09
N LEU A 293 12.73 13.54 -13.46
CA LEU A 293 13.02 13.70 -12.04
C LEU A 293 13.80 15.00 -11.78
N PRO A 294 13.59 15.65 -10.64
CA PRO A 294 14.44 16.74 -10.14
C PRO A 294 15.92 16.32 -10.10
N ALA A 295 16.85 17.27 -10.27
CA ALA A 295 18.27 16.98 -10.28
C ALA A 295 18.77 16.25 -9.02
N ARG A 296 18.25 16.63 -7.84
CA ARG A 296 18.53 15.97 -6.56
C ARG A 296 18.13 14.51 -6.59
N ASP A 297 16.92 14.21 -7.08
CA ASP A 297 16.38 12.84 -7.10
C ASP A 297 17.11 11.96 -8.14
N ARG A 298 17.56 12.53 -9.24
CA ARG A 298 18.41 11.83 -10.21
C ARG A 298 19.73 11.36 -9.58
N VAL A 299 20.37 12.21 -8.78
CA VAL A 299 21.57 11.84 -8.04
C VAL A 299 21.26 10.73 -7.03
N THR A 300 20.18 10.87 -6.27
CA THR A 300 19.70 9.86 -5.32
C THR A 300 19.47 8.51 -6.02
N VAL A 301 18.73 8.50 -7.13
CA VAL A 301 18.48 7.27 -7.91
C VAL A 301 19.78 6.60 -8.33
N SER A 302 20.76 7.37 -8.84
CA SER A 302 22.04 6.79 -9.29
C SER A 302 22.82 6.15 -8.13
N LYS A 303 22.87 6.81 -6.98
CA LYS A 303 23.52 6.31 -5.77
C LYS A 303 22.84 5.03 -5.24
N LEU A 304 21.52 5.08 -5.08
CA LEU A 304 20.74 3.95 -4.56
C LEU A 304 20.75 2.75 -5.53
N ALA A 305 20.67 2.99 -6.84
CA ALA A 305 20.76 1.92 -7.84
C ALA A 305 22.14 1.24 -7.85
N GLY A 306 23.20 2.00 -7.64
CA GLY A 306 24.55 1.45 -7.48
C GLY A 306 24.63 0.49 -6.29
N ILE A 307 24.08 0.89 -5.14
CA ILE A 307 24.01 0.05 -3.94
C ILE A 307 23.12 -1.18 -4.17
N LEU A 308 21.96 -1.00 -4.79
CA LEU A 308 21.03 -2.10 -5.06
C LEU A 308 21.63 -3.17 -5.98
N ARG A 309 22.43 -2.78 -6.96
CA ARG A 309 23.15 -3.73 -7.85
C ARG A 309 24.10 -4.63 -7.09
N LEU A 310 24.83 -4.08 -6.12
CA LEU A 310 25.70 -4.88 -5.27
C LEU A 310 24.90 -5.82 -4.37
N ALA A 311 23.83 -5.32 -3.77
CA ALA A 311 22.98 -6.11 -2.90
C ALA A 311 22.31 -7.29 -3.63
N ASP A 312 21.80 -7.07 -4.83
CA ASP A 312 21.21 -8.08 -5.70
C ASP A 312 22.24 -9.15 -6.15
N ALA A 313 23.51 -8.74 -6.35
CA ALA A 313 24.58 -9.68 -6.66
C ALA A 313 24.92 -10.63 -5.50
N LEU A 314 24.66 -10.25 -4.24
CA LEU A 314 24.96 -11.07 -3.07
C LEU A 314 24.02 -12.28 -2.88
N ASP A 315 22.92 -12.32 -3.61
CA ASP A 315 22.01 -13.48 -3.64
C ASP A 315 21.67 -13.84 -5.10
N TYR A 316 22.68 -13.86 -5.95
CA TYR A 316 22.55 -14.03 -7.39
C TYR A 316 21.88 -15.35 -7.79
N GLU A 317 22.13 -16.42 -7.05
CA GLU A 317 21.52 -17.73 -7.28
C GLU A 317 20.15 -17.91 -6.61
N HIS A 318 19.67 -16.93 -5.84
CA HIS A 318 18.47 -17.03 -4.98
C HIS A 318 18.53 -18.19 -3.98
N ALA A 319 19.73 -18.53 -3.55
CA ALA A 319 19.99 -19.66 -2.67
C ALA A 319 20.25 -19.30 -1.21
N GLY A 320 20.35 -17.99 -0.90
CA GLY A 320 20.58 -17.49 0.45
C GLY A 320 21.93 -17.88 1.03
N LYS A 321 22.94 -18.15 0.21
CA LYS A 321 24.27 -18.58 0.64
C LYS A 321 25.00 -17.52 1.45
N VAL A 322 24.85 -16.23 1.09
CA VAL A 322 25.42 -15.12 1.83
C VAL A 322 24.49 -14.76 2.99
N HIS A 323 25.03 -14.75 4.20
CA HIS A 323 24.27 -14.41 5.40
C HIS A 323 24.49 -12.98 5.85
N ASP A 324 25.69 -12.43 5.61
CA ASP A 324 26.08 -11.11 6.07
C ASP A 324 27.15 -10.49 5.16
N VAL A 325 27.23 -9.16 5.12
CA VAL A 325 28.25 -8.42 4.40
C VAL A 325 28.82 -7.30 5.29
N GLU A 326 30.12 -7.35 5.50
CA GLU A 326 30.88 -6.28 6.13
C GLU A 326 31.52 -5.40 5.05
N VAL A 327 31.34 -4.08 5.17
CA VAL A 327 31.84 -3.12 4.18
C VAL A 327 32.89 -2.23 4.80
N LEU A 328 34.09 -2.31 4.28
CA LEU A 328 35.21 -1.46 4.68
C LEU A 328 35.44 -0.39 3.62
N VAL A 329 35.33 0.87 4.05
CA VAL A 329 35.50 2.03 3.15
C VAL A 329 36.85 2.66 3.39
N ASP A 330 37.69 2.66 2.36
CA ASP A 330 38.91 3.44 2.31
C ASP A 330 38.80 4.54 1.22
N SER A 331 39.76 5.44 1.13
CA SER A 331 39.73 6.64 0.27
C SER A 331 39.45 6.36 -1.18
N ARG A 332 39.84 5.19 -1.71
CA ARG A 332 39.67 4.79 -3.13
C ARG A 332 39.15 3.37 -3.33
N GLU A 333 38.88 2.65 -2.26
CA GLU A 333 38.48 1.25 -2.31
C GLU A 333 37.34 0.98 -1.32
N VAL A 334 36.39 0.17 -1.72
CA VAL A 334 35.34 -0.36 -0.85
C VAL A 334 35.47 -1.87 -0.89
N THR A 335 35.88 -2.46 0.21
CA THR A 335 36.06 -3.91 0.36
C THR A 335 34.79 -4.51 0.95
N LEU A 336 34.18 -5.45 0.21
CA LEU A 336 33.06 -6.26 0.66
C LEU A 336 33.59 -7.60 1.19
N ARG A 337 33.46 -7.83 2.50
CA ARG A 337 33.74 -9.13 3.15
C ARG A 337 32.46 -9.90 3.29
N LEU A 338 32.40 -11.04 2.62
CA LEU A 338 31.22 -11.89 2.59
C LEU A 338 31.31 -12.95 3.68
N ARG A 339 30.21 -13.09 4.44
CA ARG A 339 30.02 -14.19 5.39
C ARG A 339 28.89 -15.08 4.88
N GLY A 340 29.19 -16.35 4.60
CA GLY A 340 28.21 -17.25 4.02
C GLY A 340 28.66 -18.71 4.08
N GLU A 341 27.86 -19.59 3.50
CA GLU A 341 28.10 -21.02 3.46
C GLU A 341 28.22 -21.52 2.02
N GLY A 342 29.07 -22.51 1.81
CA GLY A 342 29.28 -23.14 0.50
C GLY A 342 30.13 -22.31 -0.44
N ASP A 343 29.99 -22.58 -1.75
CA ASP A 343 30.75 -21.89 -2.79
C ASP A 343 30.03 -20.57 -3.16
N LEU A 344 30.75 -19.48 -3.00
CA LEU A 344 30.29 -18.11 -3.31
C LEU A 344 30.87 -17.57 -4.63
N MET A 345 31.32 -18.46 -5.51
CA MET A 345 31.98 -18.04 -6.78
C MET A 345 31.04 -17.23 -7.67
N LEU A 346 29.77 -17.61 -7.75
CA LEU A 346 28.78 -16.91 -8.59
C LEU A 346 28.40 -15.54 -8.04
N GLU A 347 28.28 -15.38 -6.71
CA GLU A 347 28.03 -14.10 -6.05
C GLU A 347 29.23 -13.16 -6.26
N LYS A 348 30.46 -13.65 -6.09
CA LYS A 348 31.70 -12.88 -6.37
C LYS A 348 31.79 -12.45 -7.81
N TRP A 349 31.51 -13.34 -8.74
CA TRP A 349 31.47 -13.04 -10.18
C TRP A 349 30.38 -12.00 -10.49
N ALA A 350 29.20 -12.15 -9.93
CA ALA A 350 28.10 -11.21 -10.11
C ALA A 350 28.43 -9.83 -9.53
N LEU A 351 29.05 -9.76 -8.34
CA LEU A 351 29.53 -8.52 -7.75
C LEU A 351 30.53 -7.81 -8.67
N ALA A 352 31.54 -8.51 -9.17
CA ALA A 352 32.52 -7.95 -10.09
C ALA A 352 31.86 -7.38 -11.37
N LYS A 353 30.82 -8.04 -11.88
CA LYS A 353 30.06 -7.62 -13.05
C LYS A 353 29.11 -6.46 -12.79
N LYS A 354 28.50 -6.37 -11.57
CA LYS A 354 27.49 -5.37 -11.22
C LYS A 354 28.06 -4.15 -10.51
N ALA A 355 29.34 -4.14 -10.14
CA ALA A 355 30.03 -3.04 -9.49
C ALA A 355 30.14 -1.77 -10.35
N ASP A 356 30.02 -1.89 -11.66
CA ASP A 356 30.25 -0.86 -12.65
C ASP A 356 29.47 0.44 -12.38
N LEU A 357 28.18 0.35 -12.00
CA LEU A 357 27.40 1.54 -11.67
C LEU A 357 27.86 2.17 -10.36
N PHE A 358 28.12 1.37 -9.33
CA PHE A 358 28.64 1.89 -8.06
C PHE A 358 29.94 2.67 -8.27
N GLU A 359 30.89 2.07 -8.96
CA GLU A 359 32.19 2.68 -9.29
C GLU A 359 32.09 3.92 -10.18
N SER A 360 31.04 4.02 -11.00
CA SER A 360 30.78 5.21 -11.81
C SER A 360 30.20 6.39 -11.03
N VAL A 361 29.52 6.09 -9.93
CA VAL A 361 28.82 7.08 -9.08
C VAL A 361 29.69 7.51 -7.90
N PHE A 362 30.47 6.58 -7.36
CA PHE A 362 31.35 6.80 -6.22
C PHE A 362 32.82 6.73 -6.64
N PRO A 363 33.69 7.59 -6.11
CA PRO A 363 35.12 7.61 -6.48
C PRO A 363 35.90 6.45 -5.82
N ALA A 364 35.33 5.24 -5.80
CA ALA A 364 35.91 4.08 -5.13
C ALA A 364 35.71 2.81 -5.97
N LYS A 365 36.70 1.91 -5.93
CA LYS A 365 36.65 0.59 -6.58
C LYS A 365 36.12 -0.46 -5.61
N ILE A 366 35.32 -1.39 -6.14
CA ILE A 366 34.84 -2.52 -5.34
C ILE A 366 35.85 -3.65 -5.34
N LYS A 367 36.20 -4.11 -4.15
CA LYS A 367 36.98 -5.32 -3.91
C LYS A 367 36.14 -6.31 -3.11
N VAL A 368 36.25 -7.57 -3.43
CA VAL A 368 35.56 -8.64 -2.71
C VAL A 368 36.59 -9.49 -1.98
N ASP A 369 36.43 -9.58 -0.67
CA ASP A 369 37.25 -10.39 0.22
C ASP A 369 36.36 -11.46 0.88
N SER A 370 36.92 -12.60 1.23
CA SER A 370 36.16 -13.74 1.75
C SER A 370 36.90 -14.46 2.85
#